data_ef503853ddbda24165b415650fcab11c
#
_entry.id   ef503853ddbda24165b415650fcab11c
#
_cell.length_a   1.000
_cell.length_b   1.000
_cell.length_c   1.000
_cell.angle_alpha   90.00
_cell.angle_beta   90.00
_cell.angle_gamma   90.00
#
_symmetry.space_group_name_H-M   'P 1'
#
loop_
_entity.id
_entity.type
_entity.pdbx_description
1 polymer ?
#
loop_
_entity_poly.entity_id
_entity_poly.type
_entity_poly.pdbx_seq_one_letter_code
_entity_poly.pdbx_strand_id
1 'polypeptide(L)'
;FACIGLSVLDPLRVVSDLGHDPLRSVGLLIPPVSLWLACRQWTWRDWQDGGSWWGLGLVACAFVLSILRMQMTHARLMYGEVMLPITLVPLGVLLCLYCSGAVLLFGGGTAWSKARFPLLLLLLVNPVPQAFQNLVDLPLQSIAAEVTRNFAHALKVPVDGDALTMMFSPQLGIFIAPGCDGMRGATTLGLLALVSGHLCRLPWQRWLVFVICSVLLAYLLNLMRLCGVIVYYWLVLHFPQLRADGATVDYFIGGTLFFLAAVFLVRVPRLGLKP
;
A
#
# COMPACT_ATOMS: atom_id res chain seq x y z
N PHE A 1 28.61 -1.19 -19.16
CA PHE A 1 27.82 -2.34 -18.70
C PHE A 1 27.82 -2.44 -17.18
N ALA A 2 28.97 -2.32 -16.48
CA ALA A 2 29.03 -2.41 -15.00
C ALA A 2 28.17 -1.32 -14.30
N CYS A 3 28.21 -0.08 -14.75
CA CYS A 3 27.40 1.02 -14.18
C CYS A 3 25.90 0.82 -14.40
N ILE A 4 25.48 0.25 -15.53
CA ILE A 4 24.08 -0.07 -15.80
C ILE A 4 23.63 -1.23 -14.88
N GLY A 5 24.50 -2.24 -14.70
CA GLY A 5 24.24 -3.33 -13.77
C GLY A 5 24.04 -2.83 -12.33
N LEU A 6 24.90 -1.93 -11.86
CA LEU A 6 24.80 -1.35 -10.52
C LEU A 6 23.51 -0.51 -10.34
N SER A 7 23.11 0.26 -11.35
CA SER A 7 21.88 1.07 -11.28
C SER A 7 20.60 0.23 -11.27
N VAL A 8 20.64 -1.01 -11.77
CA VAL A 8 19.52 -1.96 -11.72
C VAL A 8 19.53 -2.80 -10.44
N LEU A 9 20.70 -3.05 -9.86
CA LEU A 9 20.82 -3.83 -8.62
C LEU A 9 20.20 -3.12 -7.41
N ASP A 10 20.29 -1.78 -7.33
CA ASP A 10 19.68 -1.03 -6.22
C ASP A 10 18.13 -1.14 -6.21
N PRO A 11 17.41 -0.93 -7.32
CA PRO A 11 15.98 -1.23 -7.38
C PRO A 11 15.62 -2.67 -7.03
N LEU A 12 16.41 -3.66 -7.45
CA LEU A 12 16.16 -5.06 -7.12
C LEU A 12 16.36 -5.36 -5.63
N ARG A 13 17.38 -4.79 -4.99
CA ARG A 13 17.57 -4.90 -3.54
C ARG A 13 16.40 -4.28 -2.78
N VAL A 14 15.96 -3.09 -3.17
CA VAL A 14 14.81 -2.43 -2.53
C VAL A 14 13.53 -3.24 -2.73
N VAL A 15 13.34 -3.88 -3.89
CA VAL A 15 12.19 -4.80 -4.11
C VAL A 15 12.29 -6.01 -3.18
N SER A 16 13.49 -6.56 -2.97
CA SER A 16 13.71 -7.63 -1.99
C SER A 16 13.38 -7.16 -0.57
N ASP A 17 13.85 -5.97 -0.17
CA ASP A 17 13.60 -5.39 1.14
C ASP A 17 12.13 -5.08 1.37
N LEU A 18 11.41 -4.63 0.32
CA LEU A 18 9.95 -4.46 0.36
C LEU A 18 9.21 -5.78 0.63
N GLY A 19 9.75 -6.91 0.14
CA GLY A 19 9.19 -8.24 0.39
C GLY A 19 9.29 -8.68 1.83
N HIS A 20 10.33 -8.26 2.53
CA HIS A 20 10.57 -8.59 3.94
C HIS A 20 9.83 -7.65 4.91
N ASP A 21 9.42 -6.47 4.46
CA ASP A 21 8.64 -5.53 5.27
C ASP A 21 7.13 -5.77 5.05
N PRO A 22 6.43 -6.33 6.03
CA PRO A 22 5.00 -6.64 5.87
C PRO A 22 4.14 -5.40 5.58
N LEU A 23 4.54 -4.21 5.99
CA LEU A 23 3.81 -2.96 5.71
C LEU A 23 3.94 -2.51 4.25
N ARG A 24 5.08 -2.84 3.62
CA ARG A 24 5.42 -2.40 2.26
C ARG A 24 5.17 -3.46 1.19
N SER A 25 4.85 -4.69 1.61
CA SER A 25 4.62 -5.83 0.70
C SER A 25 3.56 -5.56 -0.36
N VAL A 26 2.58 -4.68 -0.08
CA VAL A 26 1.57 -4.24 -1.07
C VAL A 26 2.23 -3.57 -2.29
N GLY A 27 3.34 -2.87 -2.10
CA GLY A 27 4.11 -2.26 -3.19
C GLY A 27 4.61 -3.26 -4.23
N LEU A 28 4.83 -4.52 -3.83
CA LEU A 28 5.24 -5.60 -4.75
C LEU A 28 4.14 -6.00 -5.74
N LEU A 29 2.88 -5.74 -5.42
CA LEU A 29 1.76 -6.04 -6.32
C LEU A 29 1.64 -5.00 -7.45
N ILE A 30 2.21 -3.81 -7.27
CA ILE A 30 2.03 -2.70 -8.21
C ILE A 30 2.71 -2.96 -9.56
N PRO A 31 3.99 -3.40 -9.64
CA PRO A 31 4.61 -3.67 -10.92
C PRO A 31 3.89 -4.74 -11.77
N PRO A 32 3.49 -5.92 -11.24
CA PRO A 32 2.75 -6.90 -12.03
C PRO A 32 1.36 -6.38 -12.45
N VAL A 33 0.65 -5.63 -11.59
CA VAL A 33 -0.63 -5.02 -11.93
C VAL A 33 -0.45 -3.95 -13.02
N SER A 34 0.58 -3.12 -12.91
CA SER A 34 0.94 -2.11 -13.92
C SER A 34 1.25 -2.77 -15.27
N LEU A 35 2.07 -3.82 -15.27
CA LEU A 35 2.40 -4.58 -16.47
C LEU A 35 1.16 -5.21 -17.10
N TRP A 36 0.32 -5.86 -16.30
CA TRP A 36 -0.92 -6.45 -16.77
C TRP A 36 -1.86 -5.43 -17.43
N LEU A 37 -2.03 -4.25 -16.80
CA LEU A 37 -2.82 -3.16 -17.36
C LEU A 37 -2.25 -2.63 -18.67
N ALA A 38 -0.92 -2.46 -18.74
CA ALA A 38 -0.23 -2.02 -19.94
C ALA A 38 -0.41 -3.03 -21.08
N CYS A 39 -0.18 -4.31 -20.83
CA CYS A 39 -0.36 -5.39 -21.82
C CYS A 39 -1.81 -5.47 -22.32
N ARG A 40 -2.80 -5.20 -21.44
CA ARG A 40 -4.21 -5.19 -21.84
C ARG A 40 -4.58 -4.01 -22.75
N GLN A 41 -3.88 -2.89 -22.63
CA GLN A 41 -4.16 -1.66 -23.39
C GLN A 41 -3.37 -1.58 -24.69
N TRP A 42 -2.23 -2.27 -24.76
CA TRP A 42 -1.38 -2.28 -25.94
C TRP A 42 -1.89 -3.23 -27.01
N THR A 43 -1.72 -2.79 -28.27
CA THR A 43 -1.87 -3.63 -29.47
C THR A 43 -0.54 -3.67 -30.19
N TRP A 44 -0.31 -4.71 -31.02
CA TRP A 44 0.93 -4.81 -31.81
C TRP A 44 1.19 -3.58 -32.69
N ARG A 45 0.12 -2.94 -33.17
CA ARG A 45 0.20 -1.73 -34.00
C ARG A 45 0.82 -0.54 -33.28
N ASP A 46 0.64 -0.43 -31.97
CA ASP A 46 1.15 0.70 -31.18
C ASP A 46 2.69 0.74 -31.12
N TRP A 47 3.35 -0.38 -31.46
CA TRP A 47 4.80 -0.52 -31.50
C TRP A 47 5.39 -0.33 -32.90
N GLN A 48 4.56 -0.08 -33.92
CA GLN A 48 4.98 0.11 -35.31
C GLN A 48 5.29 1.57 -35.65
N ASP A 49 4.79 2.52 -34.86
CA ASP A 49 4.93 3.97 -35.13
C ASP A 49 6.36 4.51 -34.94
N GLY A 50 7.30 3.65 -34.55
CA GLY A 50 8.68 4.01 -34.30
C GLY A 50 8.91 4.66 -32.94
N GLY A 51 10.08 4.43 -32.37
CA GLY A 51 10.48 4.97 -31.07
C GLY A 51 10.77 6.48 -31.12
N SER A 52 10.78 7.10 -29.96
CA SER A 52 11.11 8.53 -29.79
C SER A 52 12.38 8.70 -28.97
N TRP A 53 13.31 9.53 -29.48
CA TRP A 53 14.55 9.85 -28.77
C TRP A 53 14.35 10.53 -27.40
N TRP A 54 13.17 11.12 -27.12
CA TRP A 54 12.81 11.63 -25.81
C TRP A 54 12.83 10.54 -24.73
N GLY A 55 12.62 9.29 -25.12
CA GLY A 55 12.74 8.12 -24.22
C GLY A 55 14.16 7.98 -23.66
N LEU A 56 15.20 8.27 -24.47
CA LEU A 56 16.58 8.26 -24.00
C LEU A 56 16.82 9.33 -22.93
N GLY A 57 16.23 10.51 -23.09
CA GLY A 57 16.32 11.58 -22.10
C GLY A 57 15.71 11.16 -20.74
N LEU A 58 14.56 10.46 -20.75
CA LEU A 58 13.95 9.96 -19.53
C LEU A 58 14.79 8.87 -18.85
N VAL A 59 15.37 7.94 -19.65
CA VAL A 59 16.27 6.90 -19.13
C VAL A 59 17.54 7.53 -18.54
N ALA A 60 18.12 8.51 -19.21
CA ALA A 60 19.30 9.23 -18.70
C ALA A 60 18.99 10.00 -17.41
N CYS A 61 17.84 10.66 -17.34
CA CYS A 61 17.37 11.31 -16.13
C CYS A 61 17.18 10.31 -14.97
N ALA A 62 16.53 9.17 -15.22
CA ALA A 62 16.36 8.11 -14.24
C ALA A 62 17.71 7.55 -13.77
N PHE A 63 18.69 7.41 -14.67
CA PHE A 63 20.04 6.96 -14.33
C PHE A 63 20.77 7.96 -13.41
N VAL A 64 20.72 9.25 -13.71
CA VAL A 64 21.30 10.29 -12.85
C VAL A 64 20.65 10.31 -11.47
N LEU A 65 19.30 10.23 -11.42
CA LEU A 65 18.56 10.16 -10.17
C LEU A 65 18.87 8.89 -9.37
N SER A 66 19.14 7.76 -10.04
CA SER A 66 19.55 6.51 -9.38
C SER A 66 20.92 6.66 -8.73
N ILE A 67 21.88 7.29 -9.40
CA ILE A 67 23.22 7.59 -8.82
C ILE A 67 23.07 8.52 -7.61
N LEU A 68 22.30 9.62 -7.74
CA LEU A 68 22.03 10.53 -6.63
C LEU A 68 21.40 9.81 -5.44
N ARG A 69 20.45 8.92 -5.69
CA ARG A 69 19.84 8.09 -4.65
C ARG A 69 20.88 7.24 -3.93
N MET A 70 21.77 6.56 -4.67
CA MET A 70 22.82 5.71 -4.08
C MET A 70 23.79 6.51 -3.21
N GLN A 71 24.15 7.71 -3.61
CA GLN A 71 25.03 8.58 -2.83
C GLN A 71 24.35 9.14 -1.58
N MET A 72 23.02 9.34 -1.65
CA MET A 72 22.23 9.95 -0.56
C MET A 72 21.58 8.95 0.39
N THR A 73 21.79 7.64 0.22
CA THR A 73 21.28 6.61 1.14
C THR A 73 21.79 6.79 2.56
N HIS A 74 22.89 7.51 2.76
CA HIS A 74 23.47 7.81 4.07
C HIS A 74 23.07 9.19 4.61
N ALA A 75 22.32 9.99 3.85
CA ALA A 75 21.91 11.32 4.30
C ALA A 75 20.81 11.18 5.37
N ARG A 76 21.08 11.70 6.54
CA ARG A 76 20.15 11.75 7.67
C ARG A 76 19.94 13.20 8.05
N LEU A 77 18.69 13.65 8.11
CA LEU A 77 18.33 14.94 8.70
C LEU A 77 18.13 14.73 10.21
N MET A 78 18.86 15.52 10.99
CA MET A 78 18.59 15.65 12.42
C MET A 78 17.54 16.76 12.61
N TYR A 79 16.38 16.40 13.11
CA TYR A 79 15.39 17.35 13.57
C TYR A 79 15.20 17.13 15.08
N GLY A 80 15.87 17.96 15.89
CA GLY A 80 15.99 17.74 17.33
C GLY A 80 16.75 16.44 17.64
N GLU A 81 16.16 15.56 18.43
CA GLU A 81 16.73 14.24 18.77
C GLU A 81 16.34 13.13 17.77
N VAL A 82 15.53 13.44 16.76
CA VAL A 82 15.03 12.45 15.82
C VAL A 82 15.87 12.46 14.54
N MET A 83 16.51 11.34 14.23
CA MET A 83 17.20 11.11 12.96
C MET A 83 16.22 10.60 11.91
N LEU A 84 15.88 11.42 10.93
CA LEU A 84 15.01 11.06 9.83
C LEU A 84 15.85 10.65 8.61
N PRO A 85 15.77 9.41 8.12
CA PRO A 85 16.39 9.03 6.87
C PRO A 85 15.67 9.72 5.70
N ILE A 86 16.41 10.49 4.90
CA ILE A 86 15.84 11.17 3.75
C ILE A 86 16.03 10.30 2.52
N THR A 87 14.93 9.84 1.97
CA THR A 87 14.93 9.25 0.63
C THR A 87 14.52 10.33 -0.36
N LEU A 88 15.49 11.07 -0.90
CA LEU A 88 15.25 12.17 -1.84
C LEU A 88 14.55 11.71 -3.12
N VAL A 89 14.81 10.48 -3.57
CA VAL A 89 14.22 9.94 -4.80
C VAL A 89 13.50 8.61 -4.45
N PRO A 90 12.16 8.60 -4.41
CA PRO A 90 11.40 7.38 -4.20
C PRO A 90 11.63 6.34 -5.32
N LEU A 91 11.65 5.06 -4.97
CA LEU A 91 11.82 3.96 -5.93
C LEU A 91 10.75 4.01 -7.04
N GLY A 92 9.51 4.33 -6.68
CA GLY A 92 8.41 4.44 -7.65
C GLY A 92 8.69 5.46 -8.75
N VAL A 93 9.36 6.59 -8.42
CA VAL A 93 9.75 7.60 -9.42
C VAL A 93 10.78 7.03 -10.39
N LEU A 94 11.78 6.31 -9.90
CA LEU A 94 12.79 5.68 -10.75
C LEU A 94 12.16 4.64 -11.68
N LEU A 95 11.31 3.76 -11.14
CA LEU A 95 10.61 2.75 -11.94
C LEU A 95 9.70 3.40 -12.99
N CYS A 96 8.95 4.42 -12.61
CA CYS A 96 8.10 5.17 -13.54
C CYS A 96 8.92 5.80 -14.69
N LEU A 97 10.05 6.44 -14.37
CA LEU A 97 10.91 7.07 -15.37
C LEU A 97 11.59 6.05 -16.29
N TYR A 98 12.17 4.98 -15.75
CA TYR A 98 12.79 3.92 -16.55
C TYR A 98 11.79 3.24 -17.48
N CYS A 99 10.62 2.84 -16.95
CA CYS A 99 9.58 2.19 -17.74
C CYS A 99 8.97 3.16 -18.78
N SER A 100 8.73 4.41 -18.42
CA SER A 100 8.23 5.44 -19.34
C SER A 100 9.25 5.72 -20.44
N GLY A 101 10.52 5.82 -20.09
CA GLY A 101 11.61 6.01 -21.03
C GLY A 101 11.74 4.84 -21.99
N ALA A 102 11.70 3.60 -21.51
CA ALA A 102 11.74 2.40 -22.33
C ALA A 102 10.53 2.32 -23.27
N VAL A 103 9.31 2.52 -22.77
CA VAL A 103 8.10 2.50 -23.61
C VAL A 103 8.16 3.59 -24.69
N LEU A 104 8.62 4.80 -24.35
CA LEU A 104 8.73 5.90 -25.29
C LEU A 104 9.83 5.65 -26.34
N LEU A 105 10.96 5.07 -25.92
CA LEU A 105 12.11 4.78 -26.79
C LEU A 105 11.78 3.71 -27.85
N PHE A 106 11.06 2.65 -27.46
CA PHE A 106 10.78 1.52 -28.35
C PHE A 106 9.39 1.59 -28.97
N GLY A 107 8.37 2.05 -28.24
CA GLY A 107 6.97 2.08 -28.67
C GLY A 107 6.46 3.45 -29.11
N GLY A 108 7.27 4.51 -28.92
CA GLY A 108 6.88 5.86 -29.31
C GLY A 108 5.75 6.47 -28.49
N GLY A 109 5.21 7.59 -28.99
CA GLY A 109 4.21 8.39 -28.28
C GLY A 109 2.85 7.69 -28.12
N THR A 110 2.46 6.87 -29.11
CA THR A 110 1.19 6.12 -29.09
C THR A 110 1.15 5.07 -28.00
N ALA A 111 2.18 4.21 -27.92
CA ALA A 111 2.32 3.20 -26.87
C ALA A 111 2.40 3.84 -25.49
N TRP A 112 3.18 4.95 -25.36
CA TRP A 112 3.31 5.69 -24.10
C TRP A 112 1.99 6.32 -23.65
N SER A 113 1.24 6.92 -24.58
CA SER A 113 -0.04 7.58 -24.26
C SER A 113 -1.08 6.59 -23.69
N LYS A 114 -1.11 5.37 -24.21
CA LYS A 114 -1.98 4.29 -23.69
C LYS A 114 -1.50 3.77 -22.33
N ALA A 115 -0.20 3.73 -22.10
CA ALA A 115 0.39 3.24 -20.87
C ALA A 115 0.50 4.29 -19.75
N ARG A 116 0.04 5.52 -19.94
CA ARG A 116 0.18 6.60 -18.94
C ARG A 116 -0.28 6.18 -17.55
N PHE A 117 -1.48 5.64 -17.43
CA PHE A 117 -2.01 5.23 -16.14
C PHE A 117 -1.22 4.07 -15.51
N PRO A 118 -0.95 2.94 -16.20
CA PRO A 118 -0.08 1.90 -15.68
C PRO A 118 1.29 2.40 -15.22
N LEU A 119 1.92 3.29 -16.00
CA LEU A 119 3.23 3.86 -15.66
C LEU A 119 3.16 4.77 -14.43
N LEU A 120 2.13 5.62 -14.32
CA LEU A 120 1.90 6.45 -13.13
C LEU A 120 1.62 5.61 -11.89
N LEU A 121 1.00 4.42 -12.05
CA LEU A 121 0.75 3.51 -10.93
C LEU A 121 2.05 3.07 -10.26
N LEU A 122 3.16 2.98 -11.00
CA LEU A 122 4.48 2.65 -10.45
C LEU A 122 4.97 3.65 -9.40
N LEU A 123 4.48 4.90 -9.41
CA LEU A 123 4.79 5.88 -8.37
C LEU A 123 4.37 5.42 -6.97
N LEU A 124 3.37 4.54 -6.91
CA LEU A 124 2.82 4.00 -5.66
C LEU A 124 3.59 2.79 -5.12
N VAL A 125 4.67 2.34 -5.76
CA VAL A 125 5.47 1.18 -5.29
C VAL A 125 6.01 1.39 -3.88
N ASN A 126 6.34 2.62 -3.52
CA ASN A 126 6.69 3.01 -2.16
C ASN A 126 6.06 4.38 -1.86
N PRO A 127 4.74 4.43 -1.61
CA PRO A 127 4.00 5.70 -1.58
C PRO A 127 4.32 6.56 -0.35
N VAL A 128 4.74 5.94 0.76
CA VAL A 128 4.96 6.66 2.01
C VAL A 128 6.42 6.57 2.42
N PRO A 129 7.15 7.70 2.49
CA PRO A 129 8.49 7.73 3.05
C PRO A 129 8.50 7.22 4.50
N GLN A 130 9.56 6.54 4.90
CA GLN A 130 9.68 5.93 6.24
C GLN A 130 9.48 6.95 7.38
N ALA A 131 9.97 8.18 7.17
CA ALA A 131 9.78 9.28 8.11
C ALA A 131 8.30 9.68 8.30
N PHE A 132 7.49 9.57 7.25
CA PHE A 132 6.07 9.86 7.30
C PHE A 132 5.26 8.73 7.95
N GLN A 133 5.72 7.48 7.86
CA GLN A 133 5.05 6.35 8.48
C GLN A 133 4.88 6.58 9.98
N ASN A 134 5.97 6.91 10.68
CA ASN A 134 5.91 7.15 12.12
C ASN A 134 4.98 8.31 12.51
N LEU A 135 4.88 9.34 11.66
CA LEU A 135 3.99 10.50 11.90
C LEU A 135 2.51 10.16 11.70
N VAL A 136 2.20 9.19 10.83
CA VAL A 136 0.81 8.81 10.51
C VAL A 136 0.40 7.56 11.28
N ASP A 137 1.29 6.56 11.37
CA ASP A 137 0.99 5.26 11.98
C ASP A 137 0.70 5.40 13.47
N LEU A 138 1.52 6.13 14.22
CA LEU A 138 1.34 6.28 15.67
C LEU A 138 -0.01 6.93 16.04
N PRO A 139 -0.43 8.07 15.45
CA PRO A 139 -1.77 8.62 15.70
C PRO A 139 -2.89 7.66 15.32
N LEU A 140 -2.80 6.96 14.18
CA LEU A 140 -3.82 5.99 13.77
C LEU A 140 -3.88 4.78 14.70
N GLN A 141 -2.72 4.28 15.18
CA GLN A 141 -2.65 3.22 16.17
C GLN A 141 -3.29 3.67 17.50
N SER A 142 -2.97 4.88 17.97
CA SER A 142 -3.52 5.40 19.24
C SER A 142 -5.04 5.56 19.16
N ILE A 143 -5.58 6.08 18.05
CA ILE A 143 -7.03 6.18 17.83
C ILE A 143 -7.65 4.77 17.79
N ALA A 144 -7.03 3.83 17.07
CA ALA A 144 -7.52 2.46 17.00
C ALA A 144 -7.52 1.79 18.38
N ALA A 145 -6.46 2.00 19.17
CA ALA A 145 -6.34 1.49 20.53
C ALA A 145 -7.43 2.08 21.45
N GLU A 146 -7.65 3.39 21.40
CA GLU A 146 -8.64 4.06 22.21
C GLU A 146 -10.07 3.58 21.89
N VAL A 147 -10.43 3.52 20.59
CA VAL A 147 -11.73 3.00 20.15
C VAL A 147 -11.93 1.56 20.62
N THR A 148 -10.91 0.72 20.47
CA THR A 148 -10.97 -0.70 20.85
C THR A 148 -11.08 -0.87 22.35
N ARG A 149 -10.37 -0.06 23.13
CA ARG A 149 -10.43 -0.04 24.61
C ARG A 149 -11.81 0.41 25.12
N ASN A 150 -12.36 1.47 24.52
CA ASN A 150 -13.72 1.94 24.86
C ASN A 150 -14.77 0.87 24.54
N PHE A 151 -14.60 0.15 23.42
CA PHE A 151 -15.47 -0.98 23.08
C PHE A 151 -15.35 -2.14 24.08
N ALA A 152 -14.13 -2.48 24.52
CA ALA A 152 -13.91 -3.51 25.55
C ALA A 152 -14.55 -3.13 26.90
N HIS A 153 -14.43 -1.86 27.32
CA HIS A 153 -15.09 -1.34 28.52
C HIS A 153 -16.63 -1.43 28.41
N ALA A 154 -17.20 -1.11 27.23
CA ALA A 154 -18.64 -1.25 26.99
C ALA A 154 -19.12 -2.70 27.14
N LEU A 155 -18.28 -3.68 26.78
CA LEU A 155 -18.53 -5.13 26.96
C LEU A 155 -18.19 -5.61 28.39
N LYS A 156 -17.75 -4.71 29.29
CA LYS A 156 -17.29 -5.06 30.64
C LYS A 156 -16.14 -6.06 30.67
N VAL A 157 -15.29 -6.03 29.65
CA VAL A 157 -14.06 -6.82 29.63
C VAL A 157 -13.00 -6.09 30.45
N PRO A 158 -12.34 -6.74 31.43
CA PRO A 158 -11.24 -6.13 32.15
C PRO A 158 -10.08 -5.90 31.17
N VAL A 159 -9.61 -4.66 31.10
CA VAL A 159 -8.48 -4.29 30.23
C VAL A 159 -7.46 -3.53 31.06
N ASP A 160 -6.30 -4.14 31.23
CA ASP A 160 -5.11 -3.53 31.82
C ASP A 160 -4.03 -3.35 30.76
N GLY A 161 -3.04 -2.50 31.01
CA GLY A 161 -1.88 -2.29 30.17
C GLY A 161 -1.75 -0.87 29.62
N ASP A 162 -0.69 -0.66 28.83
CA ASP A 162 -0.30 0.62 28.26
C ASP A 162 -1.20 1.04 27.08
N ALA A 163 -0.90 2.21 26.50
CA ALA A 163 -1.70 2.81 25.42
C ALA A 163 -1.94 1.86 24.24
N LEU A 164 -0.95 1.05 23.86
CA LEU A 164 -1.02 0.11 22.72
C LEU A 164 -1.14 -1.37 23.13
N THR A 165 -1.07 -1.67 24.43
CA THR A 165 -1.17 -3.03 24.95
C THR A 165 -2.47 -3.19 25.74
N MET A 166 -3.22 -4.23 25.46
CA MET A 166 -4.45 -4.58 26.17
C MET A 166 -4.31 -5.99 26.73
N MET A 167 -4.23 -6.10 28.04
CA MET A 167 -4.19 -7.37 28.77
C MET A 167 -5.57 -7.67 29.35
N PHE A 168 -6.12 -8.81 29.01
CA PHE A 168 -7.43 -9.27 29.50
C PHE A 168 -7.27 -10.24 30.68
N SER A 169 -6.12 -10.91 30.75
CA SER A 169 -5.67 -11.76 31.85
C SER A 169 -4.14 -11.82 31.84
N PRO A 170 -3.48 -12.37 32.88
CA PRO A 170 -2.02 -12.51 32.90
C PRO A 170 -1.43 -13.30 31.72
N GLN A 171 -2.24 -14.08 31.02
CA GLN A 171 -1.82 -14.92 29.89
C GLN A 171 -2.51 -14.59 28.57
N LEU A 172 -3.39 -13.61 28.56
CA LEU A 172 -4.18 -13.21 27.37
C LEU A 172 -4.12 -11.71 27.20
N GLY A 173 -3.60 -11.29 26.08
CA GLY A 173 -3.52 -9.87 25.74
C GLY A 173 -3.33 -9.68 24.24
N ILE A 174 -3.51 -8.45 23.80
CA ILE A 174 -3.29 -7.99 22.43
C ILE A 174 -2.31 -6.83 22.48
N PHE A 175 -1.35 -6.86 21.57
CA PHE A 175 -0.52 -5.70 21.25
C PHE A 175 -0.94 -5.14 19.91
N ILE A 176 -1.32 -3.86 19.87
CA ILE A 176 -1.65 -3.15 18.63
C ILE A 176 -0.35 -2.77 17.93
N ALA A 177 0.17 -3.71 17.13
CA ALA A 177 1.43 -3.57 16.40
C ALA A 177 1.33 -2.52 15.28
N PRO A 178 2.50 -2.01 14.79
CA PRO A 178 2.60 -1.25 13.57
C PRO A 178 2.04 -2.03 12.40
N GLY A 179 1.01 -2.10 11.92
CA GLY A 179 0.32 -2.94 10.95
C GLY A 179 -1.14 -3.19 11.32
N CYS A 180 -1.50 -2.91 12.58
CA CYS A 180 -2.88 -2.86 13.07
C CYS A 180 -3.48 -1.45 12.96
N ASP A 181 -2.73 -0.50 12.40
CA ASP A 181 -3.13 0.88 12.10
C ASP A 181 -4.12 1.01 10.92
N GLY A 182 -4.30 -0.07 10.16
CA GLY A 182 -5.15 -0.09 8.97
C GLY A 182 -4.47 0.39 7.68
N MET A 183 -3.23 0.87 7.73
CA MET A 183 -2.52 1.40 6.56
C MET A 183 -2.36 0.36 5.45
N ARG A 184 -2.07 -0.90 5.79
CA ARG A 184 -1.97 -1.99 4.81
C ARG A 184 -3.29 -2.22 4.09
N GLY A 185 -4.40 -2.26 4.81
CA GLY A 185 -5.74 -2.36 4.24
C GLY A 185 -6.06 -1.15 3.36
N ALA A 186 -5.75 0.07 3.83
CA ALA A 186 -5.97 1.32 3.12
C ALA A 186 -5.21 1.38 1.80
N THR A 187 -3.93 1.02 1.79
CA THR A 187 -3.11 0.98 0.55
C THR A 187 -3.62 -0.06 -0.42
N THR A 188 -4.01 -1.26 0.05
CA THR A 188 -4.50 -2.34 -0.82
C THR A 188 -5.88 -2.02 -1.40
N LEU A 189 -6.85 -1.59 -0.58
CA LEU A 189 -8.18 -1.22 -1.08
C LEU A 189 -8.14 0.06 -1.91
N GLY A 190 -7.28 1.01 -1.57
CA GLY A 190 -7.01 2.21 -2.37
C GLY A 190 -6.46 1.85 -3.75
N LEU A 191 -5.48 0.96 -3.83
CA LEU A 191 -4.95 0.44 -5.10
C LEU A 191 -6.05 -0.27 -5.92
N LEU A 192 -6.85 -1.12 -5.27
CA LEU A 192 -7.96 -1.80 -5.92
C LEU A 192 -8.99 -0.80 -6.48
N ALA A 193 -9.30 0.26 -5.73
CA ALA A 193 -10.20 1.32 -6.16
C ALA A 193 -9.62 2.12 -7.34
N LEU A 194 -8.32 2.43 -7.31
CA LEU A 194 -7.63 3.10 -8.41
C LEU A 194 -7.73 2.28 -9.70
N VAL A 195 -7.40 0.99 -9.62
CA VAL A 195 -7.44 0.09 -10.78
C VAL A 195 -8.88 -0.13 -11.27
N SER A 196 -9.83 -0.38 -10.36
CA SER A 196 -11.23 -0.61 -10.70
C SER A 196 -11.88 0.61 -11.34
N GLY A 197 -11.61 1.81 -10.78
CA GLY A 197 -12.12 3.07 -11.33
C GLY A 197 -11.57 3.37 -12.73
N HIS A 198 -10.27 3.08 -12.96
CA HIS A 198 -9.66 3.19 -14.29
C HIS A 198 -10.28 2.21 -15.30
N LEU A 199 -10.45 0.94 -14.93
CA LEU A 199 -11.04 -0.08 -15.79
C LEU A 199 -12.50 0.23 -16.13
N CYS A 200 -13.25 0.81 -15.20
CA CYS A 200 -14.62 1.23 -15.38
C CYS A 200 -14.75 2.63 -16.01
N ARG A 201 -13.64 3.29 -16.35
CA ARG A 201 -13.61 4.63 -16.98
C ARG A 201 -14.44 5.66 -16.19
N LEU A 202 -14.33 5.63 -14.87
CA LEU A 202 -15.06 6.60 -14.05
C LEU A 202 -14.58 8.03 -14.33
N PRO A 203 -15.48 9.03 -14.35
CA PRO A 203 -15.09 10.43 -14.42
C PRO A 203 -14.24 10.78 -13.18
N TRP A 204 -13.25 11.64 -13.36
CA TRP A 204 -12.19 11.90 -12.36
C TRP A 204 -12.72 12.25 -10.96
N GLN A 205 -13.81 13.03 -10.89
CA GLN A 205 -14.43 13.41 -9.61
C GLN A 205 -14.99 12.19 -8.87
N ARG A 206 -15.78 11.34 -9.57
CA ARG A 206 -16.32 10.09 -8.98
C ARG A 206 -15.22 9.11 -8.64
N TRP A 207 -14.20 9.06 -9.47
CA TRP A 207 -13.04 8.21 -9.22
C TRP A 207 -12.29 8.63 -7.95
N LEU A 208 -12.03 9.93 -7.77
CA LEU A 208 -11.38 10.46 -6.57
C LEU A 208 -12.21 10.15 -5.31
N VAL A 209 -13.52 10.44 -5.34
CA VAL A 209 -14.42 10.10 -4.22
C VAL A 209 -14.40 8.61 -3.93
N PHE A 210 -14.43 7.77 -4.97
CA PHE A 210 -14.39 6.32 -4.82
C PHE A 210 -13.10 5.84 -4.13
N VAL A 211 -11.94 6.39 -4.49
CA VAL A 211 -10.66 6.07 -3.85
C VAL A 211 -10.65 6.52 -2.39
N ILE A 212 -11.08 7.76 -2.09
CA ILE A 212 -11.14 8.29 -0.73
C ILE A 212 -12.07 7.43 0.14
N CYS A 213 -13.28 7.14 -0.35
CA CYS A 213 -14.23 6.27 0.36
C CYS A 213 -13.66 4.87 0.59
N SER A 214 -12.86 4.33 -0.33
CA SER A 214 -12.23 3.01 -0.18
C SER A 214 -11.15 3.00 0.90
N VAL A 215 -10.38 4.06 1.01
CA VAL A 215 -9.38 4.24 2.08
C VAL A 215 -10.06 4.36 3.45
N LEU A 216 -11.11 5.19 3.54
CA LEU A 216 -11.89 5.34 4.77
C LEU A 216 -12.58 4.02 5.18
N LEU A 217 -13.14 3.30 4.21
CA LEU A 217 -13.72 1.98 4.44
C LEU A 217 -12.68 1.00 4.98
N ALA A 218 -11.48 1.00 4.42
CA ALA A 218 -10.41 0.13 4.91
C ALA A 218 -10.06 0.39 6.38
N TYR A 219 -9.97 1.66 6.77
CA TYR A 219 -9.73 2.06 8.16
C TYR A 219 -10.88 1.62 9.08
N LEU A 220 -12.13 1.83 8.65
CA LEU A 220 -13.31 1.38 9.40
C LEU A 220 -13.32 -0.14 9.59
N LEU A 221 -13.01 -0.90 8.54
CA LEU A 221 -12.93 -2.35 8.61
C LEU A 221 -11.80 -2.82 9.53
N ASN A 222 -10.69 -2.08 9.61
CA ASN A 222 -9.63 -2.36 10.57
C ASN A 222 -10.13 -2.16 12.03
N LEU A 223 -10.88 -1.10 12.30
CA LEU A 223 -11.52 -0.92 13.63
C LEU A 223 -12.50 -2.05 13.93
N MET A 224 -13.35 -2.44 12.96
CA MET A 224 -14.26 -3.58 13.12
C MET A 224 -13.51 -4.89 13.38
N ARG A 225 -12.37 -5.11 12.73
CA ARG A 225 -11.50 -6.27 12.98
C ARG A 225 -11.03 -6.29 14.43
N LEU A 226 -10.50 -5.18 14.93
CA LEU A 226 -10.03 -5.07 16.31
C LEU A 226 -11.17 -5.27 17.31
N CYS A 227 -12.34 -4.69 17.07
CA CYS A 227 -13.52 -4.93 17.90
C CYS A 227 -13.96 -6.41 17.84
N GLY A 228 -13.88 -7.05 16.68
CA GLY A 228 -14.16 -8.49 16.53
C GLY A 228 -13.22 -9.36 17.34
N VAL A 229 -11.93 -8.99 17.41
CA VAL A 229 -10.95 -9.68 18.26
C VAL A 229 -11.26 -9.48 19.75
N ILE A 230 -11.77 -8.31 20.18
CA ILE A 230 -12.23 -8.11 21.56
C ILE A 230 -13.44 -9.03 21.87
N VAL A 231 -14.40 -9.15 20.96
CA VAL A 231 -15.54 -10.05 21.13
C VAL A 231 -15.04 -11.50 21.27
N TYR A 232 -14.06 -11.92 20.46
CA TYR A 232 -13.46 -13.24 20.61
C TYR A 232 -12.84 -13.45 21.99
N TYR A 233 -12.05 -12.50 22.52
CA TYR A 233 -11.47 -12.62 23.86
C TYR A 233 -12.53 -12.59 24.96
N TRP A 234 -13.59 -11.82 24.79
CA TRP A 234 -14.75 -11.84 25.69
C TRP A 234 -15.38 -13.25 25.73
N LEU A 235 -15.54 -13.90 24.57
CA LEU A 235 -16.04 -15.28 24.51
C LEU A 235 -15.09 -16.28 25.17
N VAL A 236 -13.79 -16.17 24.95
CA VAL A 236 -12.78 -17.06 25.56
C VAL A 236 -12.75 -16.92 27.08
N LEU A 237 -12.95 -15.72 27.64
CA LEU A 237 -13.03 -15.51 29.08
C LEU A 237 -14.25 -16.25 29.71
N HIS A 238 -15.37 -16.33 28.96
CA HIS A 238 -16.57 -17.04 29.44
C HIS A 238 -16.56 -18.52 29.09
N PHE A 239 -15.92 -18.90 27.99
CA PHE A 239 -15.86 -20.26 27.47
C PHE A 239 -14.42 -20.65 27.11
N PRO A 240 -13.59 -21.05 28.11
CA PRO A 240 -12.17 -21.38 27.87
C PRO A 240 -11.94 -22.48 26.83
N GLN A 241 -12.96 -23.31 26.55
CA GLN A 241 -12.91 -24.36 25.53
C GLN A 241 -12.78 -23.80 24.09
N LEU A 242 -13.15 -22.55 23.88
CA LEU A 242 -13.04 -21.86 22.58
C LEU A 242 -11.66 -21.23 22.35
N ARG A 243 -10.71 -21.49 23.24
CA ARG A 243 -9.36 -20.93 23.12
C ARG A 243 -8.66 -21.50 21.89
N ALA A 244 -8.56 -20.69 20.86
CA ALA A 244 -7.76 -20.93 19.66
C ALA A 244 -6.54 -20.01 19.68
N ASP A 245 -5.62 -20.19 18.73
CA ASP A 245 -4.54 -19.23 18.54
C ASP A 245 -5.11 -17.86 18.12
N GLY A 246 -4.86 -16.83 18.96
CA GLY A 246 -5.40 -15.49 18.74
C GLY A 246 -4.95 -14.86 17.43
N ALA A 247 -3.74 -15.18 16.96
CA ALA A 247 -3.26 -14.73 15.66
C ALA A 247 -4.09 -15.32 14.51
N THR A 248 -4.40 -16.60 14.57
CA THR A 248 -5.25 -17.26 13.56
C THR A 248 -6.64 -16.64 13.50
N VAL A 249 -7.25 -16.34 14.66
CA VAL A 249 -8.58 -15.71 14.71
C VAL A 249 -8.52 -14.29 14.13
N ASP A 250 -7.51 -13.50 14.47
CA ASP A 250 -7.32 -12.16 13.93
C ASP A 250 -7.16 -12.18 12.40
N TYR A 251 -6.37 -13.11 11.86
CA TYR A 251 -6.22 -13.28 10.40
C TYR A 251 -7.52 -13.69 9.73
N PHE A 252 -8.31 -14.57 10.36
CA PHE A 252 -9.59 -15.01 9.80
C PHE A 252 -10.60 -13.87 9.75
N ILE A 253 -10.76 -13.12 10.84
CA ILE A 253 -11.66 -11.95 10.91
C ILE A 253 -11.22 -10.91 9.88
N GLY A 254 -9.94 -10.53 9.90
CA GLY A 254 -9.39 -9.54 8.99
C GLY A 254 -9.49 -9.95 7.53
N GLY A 255 -9.14 -11.19 7.21
CA GLY A 255 -9.22 -11.74 5.85
C GLY A 255 -10.64 -11.75 5.30
N THR A 256 -11.61 -12.15 6.12
CA THR A 256 -13.03 -12.17 5.73
C THR A 256 -13.55 -10.77 5.45
N LEU A 257 -13.32 -9.82 6.34
CA LEU A 257 -13.74 -8.42 6.17
C LEU A 257 -13.08 -7.80 4.93
N PHE A 258 -11.79 -8.03 4.75
CA PHE A 258 -11.06 -7.54 3.59
C PHE A 258 -11.59 -8.13 2.27
N PHE A 259 -11.83 -9.44 2.23
CA PHE A 259 -12.37 -10.11 1.05
C PHE A 259 -13.75 -9.56 0.66
N LEU A 260 -14.64 -9.40 1.63
CA LEU A 260 -15.97 -8.81 1.41
C LEU A 260 -15.87 -7.38 0.86
N ALA A 261 -14.99 -6.56 1.44
CA ALA A 261 -14.74 -5.21 0.95
C ALA A 261 -14.19 -5.19 -0.47
N ALA A 262 -13.23 -6.06 -0.78
CA ALA A 262 -12.65 -6.16 -2.13
C ALA A 262 -13.71 -6.55 -3.18
N VAL A 263 -14.54 -7.54 -2.87
CA VAL A 263 -15.67 -7.93 -3.74
C VAL A 263 -16.65 -6.78 -3.94
N PHE A 264 -17.00 -6.08 -2.86
CA PHE A 264 -17.86 -4.90 -2.91
C PHE A 264 -17.29 -3.81 -3.80
N LEU A 265 -16.01 -3.42 -3.60
CA LEU A 265 -15.34 -2.39 -4.38
C LEU A 265 -15.21 -2.72 -5.87
N VAL A 266 -15.07 -3.99 -6.24
CA VAL A 266 -15.05 -4.40 -7.65
C VAL A 266 -16.45 -4.32 -8.30
N ARG A 267 -17.51 -4.49 -7.51
CA ARG A 267 -18.90 -4.48 -8.01
C ARG A 267 -19.50 -3.08 -8.11
N VAL A 268 -19.22 -2.22 -7.14
CA VAL A 268 -19.83 -0.87 -7.05
C VAL A 268 -19.67 -0.01 -8.31
N PRO A 269 -18.48 0.11 -8.92
CA PRO A 269 -18.34 0.91 -10.14
C PRO A 269 -19.16 0.39 -11.31
N ARG A 270 -19.39 -0.93 -11.35
CA ARG A 270 -20.18 -1.58 -12.42
C ARG A 270 -21.68 -1.35 -12.26
N LEU A 271 -22.18 -1.19 -11.03
CA LEU A 271 -23.57 -0.92 -10.74
C LEU A 271 -23.98 0.52 -11.11
N GLY A 272 -23.05 1.48 -11.00
CA GLY A 272 -23.26 2.88 -11.37
C GLY A 272 -23.13 3.19 -12.86
N LEU A 273 -22.79 2.20 -13.70
CA LEU A 273 -22.58 2.35 -15.14
C LEU A 273 -23.79 1.89 -15.98
N LYS A 274 -24.96 1.67 -15.37
CA LYS A 274 -26.18 1.53 -16.18
C LYS A 274 -26.48 2.88 -16.83
N PRO A 275 -26.60 2.91 -18.19
CA PRO A 275 -26.87 4.12 -18.95
C PRO A 275 -28.21 4.73 -18.55
#